data_918f51c9a37cf4ce2d6e3a82f7ff9845
#
_entry.id   918f51c9a37cf4ce2d6e3a82f7ff9845
#
_cell.length_a   1.000
_cell.length_b   1.000
_cell.length_c   1.000
_cell.angle_alpha   90.00
_cell.angle_beta   90.00
_cell.angle_gamma   90.00
#
_symmetry.space_group_name_H-M   'P 1'
#
loop_
_entity.id
_entity.type
_entity.pdbx_description
1 polymer ?
#
loop_
_entity_poly.entity_id
_entity_poly.type
_entity_poly.pdbx_seq_one_letter_code
_entity_poly.pdbx_strand_id
1 'polypeptide(L)'
;SSGVRDWVQLMVLAGVEMSDVISFEKILKMFYRQNALNFIPGDEYSYSNTGYNLLAEIVQRVSGMSFRAFTDERIFRPLGMHRTHFYDEGTEIIKNRAHSYEPNGNDGYKNSTNQLTALSSSSLHTSIEDFTKWMFNYDTGVVGGDEGIAQLQERGVLNNGQSIPYARGVAH
;
A
#
# COMPACT_ATOMS: atom_id res chain seq x y z
N SER A 1 10.82 -10.31 5.61
CA SER A 1 9.37 -10.49 5.51
C SER A 1 8.76 -10.97 6.82
N SER A 2 7.46 -10.70 7.01
CA SER A 2 6.76 -10.94 8.27
C SER A 2 6.19 -12.35 8.42
N GLY A 3 6.13 -13.13 7.35
CA GLY A 3 5.43 -14.42 7.32
C GLY A 3 3.90 -14.32 7.34
N VAL A 4 3.35 -13.11 7.39
CA VAL A 4 1.90 -12.88 7.37
C VAL A 4 1.32 -13.24 6.01
N ARG A 5 0.22 -13.99 5.99
CA ARG A 5 -0.47 -14.40 4.76
C ARG A 5 -1.02 -13.18 4.02
N ASP A 6 -0.88 -13.20 2.70
CA ASP A 6 -1.41 -12.12 1.86
C ASP A 6 -2.94 -12.21 1.75
N TRP A 7 -3.62 -11.09 2.02
CA TRP A 7 -5.08 -11.03 1.98
C TRP A 7 -5.64 -11.25 0.57
N VAL A 8 -4.89 -10.85 -0.48
CA VAL A 8 -5.34 -11.04 -1.86
C VAL A 8 -5.51 -12.53 -2.15
N GLN A 9 -4.51 -13.35 -1.79
CA GLN A 9 -4.58 -14.81 -1.97
C GLN A 9 -5.73 -15.42 -1.17
N LEU A 10 -5.92 -14.99 0.08
CA LEU A 10 -7.00 -15.48 0.93
C LEU A 10 -8.39 -15.13 0.38
N MET A 11 -8.56 -13.93 -0.20
CA MET A 11 -9.82 -13.52 -0.81
C MET A 11 -10.13 -14.31 -2.07
N VAL A 12 -9.12 -14.53 -2.93
CA VAL A 12 -9.28 -15.39 -4.12
C VAL A 12 -9.70 -16.80 -3.71
N LEU A 13 -9.08 -17.40 -2.70
CA LEU A 13 -9.47 -18.71 -2.18
C LEU A 13 -10.89 -18.72 -1.58
N ALA A 14 -11.35 -17.59 -1.06
CA ALA A 14 -12.72 -17.43 -0.54
C ALA A 14 -13.75 -17.10 -1.63
N GLY A 15 -13.37 -17.04 -2.90
CA GLY A 15 -14.26 -16.72 -4.01
C GLY A 15 -14.65 -15.24 -4.11
N VAL A 16 -13.88 -14.34 -3.48
CA VAL A 16 -14.09 -12.88 -3.58
C VAL A 16 -13.42 -12.38 -4.85
N GLU A 17 -14.15 -11.65 -5.66
CA GLU A 17 -13.62 -11.01 -6.87
C GLU A 17 -12.99 -9.66 -6.54
N MET A 18 -11.96 -9.26 -7.32
CA MET A 18 -11.29 -7.96 -7.13
C MET A 18 -12.17 -6.76 -7.53
N SER A 19 -13.28 -7.01 -8.21
CA SER A 19 -14.36 -6.05 -8.49
C SER A 19 -15.29 -5.79 -7.31
N ASP A 20 -15.25 -6.64 -6.28
CA ASP A 20 -16.04 -6.48 -5.08
C ASP A 20 -15.55 -5.30 -4.23
N VAL A 21 -16.42 -4.83 -3.34
CA VAL A 21 -16.03 -3.84 -2.32
C VAL A 21 -15.13 -4.51 -1.28
N ILE A 22 -13.85 -4.17 -1.31
CA ILE A 22 -12.84 -4.69 -0.39
C ILE A 22 -12.35 -3.53 0.49
N SER A 23 -12.87 -3.46 1.70
CA SER A 23 -12.51 -2.42 2.66
C SER A 23 -11.30 -2.82 3.52
N PHE A 24 -10.60 -1.79 4.01
CA PHE A 24 -9.50 -1.96 4.97
C PHE A 24 -9.92 -2.77 6.22
N GLU A 25 -11.11 -2.49 6.74
CA GLU A 25 -11.67 -3.22 7.88
C GLU A 25 -11.89 -4.71 7.57
N LYS A 26 -12.39 -5.04 6.37
CA LYS A 26 -12.58 -6.44 5.93
C LYS A 26 -11.25 -7.19 5.87
N ILE A 27 -10.18 -6.52 5.41
CA ILE A 27 -8.82 -7.06 5.38
C ILE A 27 -8.32 -7.34 6.80
N LEU A 28 -8.44 -6.37 7.71
CA LEU A 28 -8.03 -6.55 9.11
C LEU A 28 -8.79 -7.66 9.80
N LYS A 29 -10.12 -7.76 9.61
CA LYS A 29 -10.93 -8.86 10.16
C LYS A 29 -10.45 -10.23 9.67
N MET A 30 -10.04 -10.34 8.41
CA MET A 30 -9.50 -11.58 7.88
C MET A 30 -8.14 -11.90 8.48
N PHE A 31 -7.27 -10.90 8.65
CA PHE A 31 -5.99 -11.08 9.31
C PHE A 31 -6.15 -11.58 10.76
N TYR A 32 -7.01 -10.96 11.55
CA TYR A 32 -7.22 -11.35 12.96
C TYR A 32 -7.74 -12.79 13.14
N ARG A 33 -8.25 -13.43 12.10
CA ARG A 33 -8.68 -14.84 12.13
C ARG A 33 -7.57 -15.83 11.80
N GLN A 34 -6.38 -15.35 11.43
CA GLN A 34 -5.25 -16.23 11.12
C GLN A 34 -4.56 -16.68 12.40
N ASN A 35 -4.37 -17.99 12.56
CA ASN A 35 -3.78 -18.59 13.75
C ASN A 35 -2.31 -18.96 13.56
N ALA A 36 -1.75 -18.81 12.36
CA ALA A 36 -0.37 -19.16 12.07
C ALA A 36 0.21 -18.28 10.97
N LEU A 37 1.51 -18.09 10.99
CA LEU A 37 2.30 -17.49 9.91
C LEU A 37 2.64 -18.56 8.86
N ASN A 38 3.01 -18.12 7.65
CA ASN A 38 3.51 -19.00 6.60
C ASN A 38 4.92 -19.51 6.92
N PHE A 39 5.74 -18.68 7.59
CA PHE A 39 7.12 -18.96 7.99
C PHE A 39 7.51 -18.05 9.16
N ILE A 40 8.62 -18.36 9.81
CA ILE A 40 9.19 -17.53 10.88
C ILE A 40 9.63 -16.17 10.31
N PRO A 41 9.25 -15.04 10.91
CA PRO A 41 9.65 -13.72 10.42
C PRO A 41 11.15 -13.61 10.18
N GLY A 42 11.52 -13.21 8.98
CA GLY A 42 12.90 -13.06 8.54
C GLY A 42 13.53 -14.29 7.88
N ASP A 43 12.94 -15.49 7.98
CA ASP A 43 13.53 -16.69 7.38
C ASP A 43 13.37 -16.73 5.86
N GLU A 44 12.26 -16.20 5.35
CA GLU A 44 11.97 -16.22 3.92
C GLU A 44 11.52 -14.85 3.42
N TYR A 45 11.70 -14.60 2.12
CA TYR A 45 11.10 -13.47 1.43
C TYR A 45 9.77 -13.87 0.80
N SER A 46 8.71 -13.18 1.21
CA SER A 46 7.41 -13.26 0.55
C SER A 46 6.78 -11.86 0.56
N TYR A 47 6.32 -11.41 -0.60
CA TYR A 47 5.56 -10.17 -0.72
C TYR A 47 4.22 -10.31 0.00
N SER A 48 3.83 -9.29 0.77
CA SER A 48 2.56 -9.32 1.51
C SER A 48 1.93 -7.93 1.57
N ASN A 49 0.80 -7.76 0.90
CA ASN A 49 -0.05 -6.58 1.03
C ASN A 49 -0.56 -6.44 2.48
N THR A 50 -0.88 -7.54 3.13
CA THR A 50 -1.32 -7.56 4.54
C THR A 50 -0.27 -6.91 5.45
N GLY A 51 1.02 -7.15 5.20
CA GLY A 51 2.09 -6.53 5.97
C GLY A 51 2.02 -5.02 5.93
N TYR A 52 1.81 -4.43 4.75
CA TYR A 52 1.66 -2.97 4.60
C TYR A 52 0.35 -2.44 5.17
N ASN A 53 -0.76 -3.17 5.07
CA ASN A 53 -2.00 -2.79 5.75
C ASN A 53 -1.83 -2.73 7.28
N LEU A 54 -1.08 -3.67 7.86
CA LEU A 54 -0.76 -3.65 9.29
C LEU A 54 0.12 -2.47 9.68
N LEU A 55 1.04 -2.03 8.81
CA LEU A 55 1.81 -0.81 9.05
C LEU A 55 0.91 0.43 9.10
N ALA A 56 -0.10 0.53 8.20
CA ALA A 56 -1.10 1.60 8.28
C ALA A 56 -1.87 1.57 9.60
N GLU A 57 -2.29 0.39 10.06
CA GLU A 57 -2.98 0.21 11.33
C GLU A 57 -2.10 0.64 12.52
N ILE A 58 -0.80 0.29 12.49
CA ILE A 58 0.16 0.72 13.51
C ILE A 58 0.29 2.24 13.53
N VAL A 59 0.41 2.88 12.35
CA VAL A 59 0.47 4.34 12.24
C VAL A 59 -0.77 4.98 12.86
N GLN A 60 -1.96 4.46 12.56
CA GLN A 60 -3.21 4.99 13.14
C GLN A 60 -3.23 4.88 14.67
N ARG A 61 -2.84 3.72 15.21
CA ARG A 61 -2.82 3.51 16.67
C ARG A 61 -1.80 4.36 17.39
N VAL A 62 -0.62 4.51 16.83
CA VAL A 62 0.48 5.27 17.46
C VAL A 62 0.24 6.78 17.35
N SER A 63 -0.26 7.26 16.21
CA SER A 63 -0.48 8.69 15.98
C SER A 63 -1.80 9.21 16.55
N GLY A 64 -2.80 8.33 16.75
CA GLY A 64 -4.18 8.71 17.05
C GLY A 64 -4.92 9.36 15.89
N MET A 65 -4.36 9.32 14.69
CA MET A 65 -4.92 9.91 13.47
C MET A 65 -5.38 8.81 12.50
N SER A 66 -6.33 9.11 11.60
CA SER A 66 -6.54 8.23 10.45
C SER A 66 -5.29 8.19 9.57
N PHE A 67 -5.05 7.08 8.87
CA PHE A 67 -3.88 6.96 7.98
C PHE A 67 -3.88 8.04 6.89
N ARG A 68 -5.05 8.36 6.34
CA ARG A 68 -5.23 9.46 5.38
C ARG A 68 -4.81 10.81 5.96
N ALA A 69 -5.32 11.16 7.15
CA ALA A 69 -4.98 12.43 7.80
C ALA A 69 -3.48 12.51 8.15
N PHE A 70 -2.91 11.41 8.66
CA PHE A 70 -1.49 11.34 8.98
C PHE A 70 -0.62 11.57 7.75
N THR A 71 -0.90 10.87 6.66
CA THR A 71 -0.10 10.98 5.42
C THR A 71 -0.28 12.34 4.75
N ASP A 72 -1.47 12.93 4.80
CA ASP A 72 -1.71 14.29 4.31
C ASP A 72 -0.86 15.30 5.10
N GLU A 73 -0.93 15.26 6.43
CA GLU A 73 -0.21 16.22 7.29
C GLU A 73 1.30 16.05 7.22
N ARG A 74 1.78 14.81 7.25
CA ARG A 74 3.20 14.50 7.45
C ARG A 74 3.99 14.29 6.16
N ILE A 75 3.30 14.01 5.05
CA ILE A 75 3.95 13.67 3.78
C ILE A 75 3.46 14.59 2.66
N PHE A 76 2.17 14.56 2.35
CA PHE A 76 1.68 15.17 1.11
C PHE A 76 1.69 16.70 1.17
N ARG A 77 1.23 17.28 2.26
CA ARG A 77 1.25 18.73 2.47
C ARG A 77 2.66 19.33 2.48
N PRO A 78 3.64 18.78 3.23
CA PRO A 78 5.02 19.25 3.20
C PRO A 78 5.66 19.22 1.81
N LEU A 79 5.28 18.24 0.98
CA LEU A 79 5.75 18.13 -0.40
C LEU A 79 4.92 18.93 -1.41
N GLY A 80 3.85 19.60 -0.97
CA GLY A 80 2.93 20.32 -1.86
C GLY A 80 2.11 19.40 -2.79
N MET A 81 1.87 18.16 -2.40
CA MET A 81 1.13 17.14 -3.15
C MET A 81 -0.38 17.25 -2.90
N HIS A 82 -0.99 18.34 -3.37
CA HIS A 82 -2.38 18.70 -3.04
C HIS A 82 -3.46 17.85 -3.75
N ARG A 83 -3.08 17.03 -4.71
CA ARG A 83 -3.97 16.11 -5.45
C ARG A 83 -3.71 14.65 -5.09
N THR A 84 -3.06 14.42 -3.94
CA THR A 84 -2.67 13.10 -3.48
C THR A 84 -3.33 12.78 -2.16
N HIS A 85 -3.98 11.64 -2.08
CA HIS A 85 -4.56 11.13 -0.83
C HIS A 85 -4.77 9.62 -0.89
N PHE A 86 -4.88 8.99 0.27
CA PHE A 86 -5.34 7.62 0.35
C PHE A 86 -6.87 7.57 0.31
N TYR A 87 -7.40 6.76 -0.59
CA TYR A 87 -8.83 6.51 -0.76
C TYR A 87 -9.29 5.52 0.31
N ASP A 88 -9.94 6.02 1.34
CA ASP A 88 -10.37 5.27 2.53
C ASP A 88 -11.90 5.16 2.64
N GLU A 89 -12.63 5.91 1.83
CA GLU A 89 -14.09 5.90 1.78
C GLU A 89 -14.60 5.51 0.38
N GLY A 90 -15.16 4.30 0.25
CA GLY A 90 -15.58 3.70 -1.02
C GLY A 90 -16.64 4.48 -1.80
N THR A 91 -17.30 5.46 -1.17
CA THR A 91 -18.34 6.30 -1.78
C THR A 91 -17.84 7.69 -2.17
N GLU A 92 -16.58 8.02 -1.88
CA GLU A 92 -16.00 9.32 -2.20
C GLU A 92 -15.92 9.56 -3.70
N ILE A 93 -16.36 10.75 -4.15
CA ILE A 93 -16.22 11.19 -5.54
C ILE A 93 -14.90 11.92 -5.71
N ILE A 94 -13.98 11.30 -6.44
CA ILE A 94 -12.68 11.89 -6.78
C ILE A 94 -12.78 12.58 -8.13
N LYS A 95 -12.64 13.92 -8.15
CA LYS A 95 -12.65 14.71 -9.39
C LYS A 95 -11.48 14.32 -10.29
N ASN A 96 -11.75 14.21 -11.59
CA ASN A 96 -10.76 13.87 -12.61
C ASN A 96 -10.07 12.51 -12.40
N ARG A 97 -10.71 11.59 -11.67
CA ARG A 97 -10.22 10.22 -11.55
C ARG A 97 -10.19 9.56 -12.93
N ALA A 98 -9.04 8.99 -13.29
CA ALA A 98 -8.94 8.14 -14.47
C ALA A 98 -9.77 6.86 -14.28
N HIS A 99 -10.48 6.46 -15.32
CA HIS A 99 -11.19 5.18 -15.32
C HIS A 99 -10.20 4.05 -15.63
N SER A 100 -10.42 2.91 -14.98
CA SER A 100 -9.67 1.68 -15.26
C SER A 100 -10.39 0.86 -16.32
N TYR A 101 -9.63 0.20 -17.18
CA TYR A 101 -10.11 -0.66 -18.22
C TYR A 101 -9.37 -1.99 -18.22
N GLU A 102 -10.05 -3.06 -18.57
CA GLU A 102 -9.44 -4.38 -18.75
C GLU A 102 -9.80 -4.96 -20.12
N PRO A 103 -8.98 -5.86 -20.70
CA PRO A 103 -9.29 -6.50 -21.97
C PRO A 103 -10.62 -7.27 -21.89
N ASN A 104 -11.42 -7.20 -22.96
CA ASN A 104 -12.69 -7.91 -23.13
C ASN A 104 -12.57 -8.98 -24.22
N GLY A 105 -11.67 -9.94 -24.03
CA GLY A 105 -11.38 -10.95 -25.06
C GLY A 105 -10.92 -10.30 -26.37
N ASN A 106 -11.59 -10.59 -27.48
CA ASN A 106 -11.31 -9.99 -28.79
C ASN A 106 -12.12 -8.71 -29.06
N ASP A 107 -12.98 -8.30 -28.14
CA ASP A 107 -13.94 -7.19 -28.32
C ASP A 107 -13.44 -5.85 -27.74
N GLY A 108 -12.12 -5.66 -27.64
CA GLY A 108 -11.51 -4.42 -27.15
C GLY A 108 -11.40 -4.38 -25.63
N TYR A 109 -11.98 -3.34 -24.99
CA TYR A 109 -11.85 -3.12 -23.55
C TYR A 109 -13.22 -2.91 -22.90
N LYS A 110 -13.34 -3.35 -21.66
CA LYS A 110 -14.49 -3.05 -20.79
C LYS A 110 -14.03 -2.25 -19.56
N ASN A 111 -14.95 -1.52 -18.94
CA ASN A 111 -14.66 -0.78 -17.72
C ASN A 111 -14.30 -1.76 -16.58
N SER A 112 -13.24 -1.48 -15.86
CA SER A 112 -12.81 -2.25 -14.69
C SER A 112 -12.93 -1.36 -13.45
N THR A 113 -14.02 -1.51 -12.71
CA THR A 113 -14.27 -0.72 -11.51
C THR A 113 -13.45 -1.27 -10.35
N ASN A 114 -12.69 -0.40 -9.69
CA ASN A 114 -11.95 -0.74 -8.48
C ASN A 114 -12.52 0.05 -7.29
N GLN A 115 -13.05 -0.66 -6.29
CA GLN A 115 -13.60 -0.11 -5.05
C GLN A 115 -12.76 -0.55 -3.82
N LEU A 116 -11.47 -0.68 -4.02
CA LEU A 116 -10.53 -1.12 -3.02
C LEU A 116 -10.11 0.05 -2.11
N THR A 117 -10.28 -0.10 -0.81
CA THR A 117 -9.78 0.85 0.22
C THR A 117 -8.71 0.21 1.10
N ALA A 118 -7.82 -0.60 0.51
CA ALA A 118 -6.73 -1.31 1.20
C ALA A 118 -5.56 -0.37 1.50
N LEU A 119 -5.69 0.44 2.53
CA LEU A 119 -4.74 1.50 2.91
C LEU A 119 -3.30 0.99 3.04
N SER A 120 -2.35 1.77 2.59
CA SER A 120 -0.91 1.54 2.56
C SER A 120 -0.44 0.50 1.54
N SER A 121 -1.09 -0.64 1.39
CA SER A 121 -0.72 -1.60 0.34
C SER A 121 -1.18 -1.15 -1.05
N SER A 122 -2.23 -0.31 -1.11
CA SER A 122 -2.81 0.27 -2.32
C SER A 122 -3.66 1.50 -1.97
N SER A 123 -4.58 1.87 -2.86
CA SER A 123 -5.58 2.93 -2.65
C SER A 123 -5.02 4.35 -2.59
N LEU A 124 -3.76 4.57 -3.00
CA LEU A 124 -3.23 5.91 -3.21
C LEU A 124 -3.73 6.46 -4.54
N HIS A 125 -4.40 7.60 -4.48
CA HIS A 125 -4.74 8.41 -5.66
C HIS A 125 -3.80 9.60 -5.73
N THR A 126 -3.19 9.81 -6.90
CA THR A 126 -2.23 10.90 -7.12
C THR A 126 -2.30 11.40 -8.55
N SER A 127 -1.69 12.54 -8.84
CA SER A 127 -1.42 13.02 -10.19
C SER A 127 0.05 12.87 -10.54
N ILE A 128 0.38 12.95 -11.83
CA ILE A 128 1.78 12.87 -12.26
C ILE A 128 2.61 14.04 -11.70
N GLU A 129 2.01 15.23 -11.60
CA GLU A 129 2.66 16.40 -11.02
C GLU A 129 3.00 16.21 -9.56
N ASP A 130 2.10 15.62 -8.77
CA ASP A 130 2.36 15.33 -7.36
C ASP A 130 3.34 14.18 -7.20
N PHE A 131 3.22 13.13 -8.00
CA PHE A 131 4.15 12.00 -7.96
C PHE A 131 5.59 12.45 -8.28
N THR A 132 5.77 13.40 -9.19
CA THR A 132 7.08 14.00 -9.49
C THR A 132 7.68 14.67 -8.25
N LYS A 133 6.87 15.34 -7.42
CA LYS A 133 7.36 15.94 -6.15
C LYS A 133 7.84 14.86 -5.16
N TRP A 134 7.13 13.74 -5.08
CA TRP A 134 7.59 12.58 -4.31
C TRP A 134 8.93 12.05 -4.83
N MET A 135 9.11 11.95 -6.15
CA MET A 135 10.38 11.53 -6.75
C MET A 135 11.52 12.46 -6.38
N PHE A 136 11.31 13.78 -6.44
CA PHE A 136 12.33 14.76 -6.02
C PHE A 136 12.63 14.71 -4.51
N ASN A 137 11.74 14.17 -3.69
CA ASN A 137 12.01 14.00 -2.26
C ASN A 137 13.17 13.02 -2.00
N TYR A 138 13.47 12.11 -2.91
CA TYR A 138 14.66 11.24 -2.81
C TYR A 138 15.97 12.02 -2.87
N ASP A 139 15.98 13.17 -3.53
CA ASP A 139 17.17 14.03 -3.64
C ASP A 139 17.17 15.13 -2.56
N THR A 140 15.99 15.59 -2.14
CA THR A 140 15.86 16.77 -1.29
C THR A 140 15.67 16.45 0.19
N GLY A 141 15.19 15.25 0.52
CA GLY A 141 14.95 14.82 1.88
C GLY A 141 13.94 15.68 2.67
N VAL A 142 13.06 16.44 1.99
CA VAL A 142 12.07 17.31 2.66
C VAL A 142 11.23 16.53 3.67
N VAL A 143 10.84 15.31 3.29
CA VAL A 143 10.16 14.36 4.19
C VAL A 143 11.11 13.20 4.47
N GLY A 144 11.34 12.93 5.75
CA GLY A 144 12.20 11.85 6.24
C GLY A 144 13.66 12.23 6.44
N GLY A 145 14.13 13.34 5.87
CA GLY A 145 15.55 13.71 5.88
C GLY A 145 16.41 12.69 5.13
N ASP A 146 17.72 12.92 5.10
CA ASP A 146 18.68 12.02 4.44
C ASP A 146 18.64 10.60 5.04
N GLU A 147 18.49 10.50 6.35
CA GLU A 147 18.40 9.22 7.04
C GLU A 147 17.15 8.43 6.63
N GLY A 148 15.98 9.06 6.60
CA GLY A 148 14.73 8.42 6.18
C GLY A 148 14.78 7.96 4.72
N ILE A 149 15.38 8.77 3.83
CA ILE A 149 15.57 8.41 2.42
C ILE A 149 16.54 7.22 2.29
N ALA A 150 17.65 7.23 3.03
CA ALA A 150 18.58 6.09 3.05
C ALA A 150 17.88 4.81 3.53
N GLN A 151 17.09 4.91 4.61
CA GLN A 151 16.32 3.77 5.11
C GLN A 151 15.29 3.24 4.12
N LEU A 152 14.61 4.11 3.35
CA LEU A 152 13.67 3.68 2.31
C LEU A 152 14.34 2.81 1.24
N GLN A 153 15.60 3.08 0.94
CA GLN A 153 16.38 2.39 -0.08
C GLN A 153 17.18 1.19 0.45
N GLU A 154 17.26 1.03 1.77
CA GLU A 154 17.99 -0.07 2.39
C GLU A 154 17.33 -1.42 2.11
N ARG A 155 18.06 -2.30 1.42
CA ARG A 155 17.58 -3.65 1.09
C ARG A 155 17.38 -4.49 2.34
N GLY A 156 16.31 -5.26 2.34
CA GLY A 156 16.07 -6.21 3.42
C GLY A 156 17.11 -7.34 3.45
N VAL A 157 17.38 -7.86 4.64
CA VAL A 157 18.28 -8.99 4.88
C VAL A 157 17.52 -10.06 5.66
N LEU A 158 17.62 -11.30 5.22
CA LEU A 158 17.04 -12.47 5.90
C LEU A 158 17.90 -12.89 7.11
N ASN A 159 17.33 -13.70 7.99
CA ASN A 159 18.01 -14.23 9.19
C ASN A 159 19.28 -15.00 8.87
N ASN A 160 19.39 -15.59 7.67
CA ASN A 160 20.57 -16.28 7.18
C ASN A 160 21.64 -15.36 6.57
N GLY A 161 21.42 -14.03 6.59
CA GLY A 161 22.33 -13.03 6.03
C GLY A 161 22.14 -12.75 4.53
N GLN A 162 21.21 -13.43 3.85
CA GLN A 162 20.94 -13.19 2.44
C GLN A 162 20.19 -11.88 2.21
N SER A 163 20.74 -11.01 1.38
CA SER A 163 20.05 -9.79 0.92
C SER A 163 18.95 -10.11 -0.07
N ILE A 164 17.81 -9.44 0.06
CA ILE A 164 16.67 -9.59 -0.86
C ILE A 164 16.56 -8.39 -1.82
N PRO A 165 15.98 -8.57 -3.03
CA PRO A 165 15.85 -7.50 -4.01
C PRO A 165 14.67 -6.56 -3.70
N TYR A 166 14.46 -6.23 -2.43
CA TYR A 166 13.37 -5.38 -1.97
C TYR A 166 13.77 -4.60 -0.73
N ALA A 167 13.47 -3.31 -0.74
CA ALA A 167 13.65 -2.42 0.41
C ALA A 167 12.29 -2.12 1.09
N ARG A 168 12.10 -0.92 1.60
CA ARG A 168 10.85 -0.52 2.25
C ARG A 168 9.85 0.07 1.23
N GLY A 169 9.30 -0.78 0.38
CA GLY A 169 8.36 -0.39 -0.68
C GLY A 169 9.01 -0.13 -2.04
N VAL A 170 10.32 -0.34 -2.16
CA VAL A 170 11.11 -0.14 -3.39
C VAL A 170 11.77 -1.45 -3.79
N ALA A 171 11.65 -1.82 -5.07
CA ALA A 171 12.39 -2.94 -5.65
C ALA A 171 13.78 -2.47 -6.14
N HIS A 172 14.78 -3.34 -6.05
CA HIS A 172 16.16 -3.12 -6.51
C HIS A 172 16.55 -4.13 -7.56
#